data_84eefcebdd2217c6180763e7e17dbd97
#
_entry.id   84eefcebdd2217c6180763e7e17dbd97
#
_cell.length_a   1.000
_cell.length_b   1.000
_cell.length_c   1.000
_cell.angle_alpha   90.00
_cell.angle_beta   90.00
_cell.angle_gamma   90.00
#
_symmetry.space_group_name_H-M   'P 1'
#
loop_
_entity.id
_entity.type
_entity.pdbx_description
1 polymer ?
#
loop_
_entity_poly.entity_id
_entity_poly.type
_entity_poly.pdbx_seq_one_letter_code
_entity_poly.pdbx_strand_id
1 'polypeptide(L)'
;MRYVTFDFDGSPLPLMLTAGALFDIYDRFGVHDSILRATGAMEDTPQGWMACCELAELLMQQAALWRKRQGYADRKRTGWPLRSQDRATVRTAVRQAIARGFYRAVPSGEDAGEINLVLAAREDERAEDPERLRISFLAVCAARLHLAPADALLLTPGEYLDMVTLLSGGEEGDYGN
;
A
#
# COMPACT_ATOMS: atom_id res chain seq x y z
N MET A 1 -11.55 -6.47 5.13
CA MET A 1 -11.52 -6.40 3.65
C MET A 1 -10.31 -5.56 3.27
N ARG A 2 -9.38 -6.11 2.46
CA ARG A 2 -8.04 -5.53 2.18
C ARG A 2 -8.03 -4.48 1.06
N TYR A 3 -9.09 -4.39 0.26
CA TYR A 3 -9.20 -3.51 -0.89
C TYR A 3 -10.49 -2.70 -0.84
N VAL A 4 -10.52 -1.62 -1.60
CA VAL A 4 -11.70 -0.81 -1.86
C VAL A 4 -12.23 -1.15 -3.26
N THR A 5 -13.53 -1.22 -3.42
CA THR A 5 -14.14 -1.45 -4.72
C THR A 5 -14.73 -0.13 -5.24
N PHE A 6 -14.41 0.20 -6.44
CA PHE A 6 -14.88 1.35 -7.15
C PHE A 6 -15.72 0.89 -8.33
N ASP A 7 -16.88 1.48 -8.54
CA ASP A 7 -17.76 1.13 -9.66
C ASP A 7 -17.35 1.92 -10.90
N PHE A 8 -17.15 1.19 -11.98
CA PHE A 8 -16.83 1.70 -13.28
C PHE A 8 -17.83 1.15 -14.29
N ASP A 9 -18.76 2.00 -14.75
CA ASP A 9 -19.83 1.63 -15.69
C ASP A 9 -20.52 0.29 -15.33
N GLY A 10 -20.90 0.13 -14.06
CA GLY A 10 -21.53 -1.09 -13.56
C GLY A 10 -20.55 -2.27 -13.34
N SER A 11 -19.25 -2.04 -13.50
CA SER A 11 -18.20 -3.04 -13.25
C SER A 11 -17.40 -2.68 -11.99
N PRO A 12 -17.52 -3.45 -10.90
CA PRO A 12 -16.76 -3.17 -9.68
C PRO A 12 -15.28 -3.50 -9.88
N LEU A 13 -14.42 -2.51 -9.71
CA LEU A 13 -12.97 -2.64 -9.80
C LEU A 13 -12.34 -2.51 -8.42
N PRO A 14 -11.55 -3.50 -7.99
CA PRO A 14 -10.84 -3.43 -6.72
C PRO A 14 -9.57 -2.59 -6.85
N LEU A 15 -9.31 -1.73 -5.86
CA LEU A 15 -8.06 -1.00 -5.65
C LEU A 15 -7.44 -1.45 -4.33
N MET A 16 -6.15 -1.73 -4.32
CA MET A 16 -5.43 -2.19 -3.14
C MET A 16 -4.04 -1.58 -3.08
N LEU A 17 -3.72 -0.92 -1.96
CA LEU A 17 -2.35 -0.53 -1.65
C LEU A 17 -1.64 -1.72 -1.01
N THR A 18 -0.61 -2.21 -1.68
CA THR A 18 0.29 -3.24 -1.16
C THR A 18 1.67 -2.64 -0.88
N ALA A 19 2.51 -3.36 -0.17
CA ALA A 19 3.91 -2.97 0.00
C ALA A 19 4.64 -2.84 -1.36
N GLY A 20 4.33 -3.71 -2.32
CA GLY A 20 4.85 -3.61 -3.69
C GLY A 20 4.46 -2.29 -4.35
N ALA A 21 3.17 -1.91 -4.29
CA ALA A 21 2.72 -0.62 -4.80
C ALA A 21 3.43 0.56 -4.11
N LEU A 22 3.59 0.48 -2.79
CA LEU A 22 4.25 1.53 -2.01
C LEU A 22 5.71 1.72 -2.46
N PHE A 23 6.46 0.64 -2.65
CA PHE A 23 7.84 0.73 -3.16
C PHE A 23 7.90 1.26 -4.59
N ASP A 24 6.97 0.87 -5.48
CA ASP A 24 6.88 1.43 -6.82
C ASP A 24 6.58 2.94 -6.82
N ILE A 25 5.80 3.42 -5.85
CA ILE A 25 5.55 4.85 -5.63
C ILE A 25 6.82 5.53 -5.12
N TYR A 26 7.52 4.94 -4.16
CA TYR A 26 8.78 5.48 -3.64
C TYR A 26 9.88 5.57 -4.71
N ASP A 27 9.98 4.58 -5.58
CA ASP A 27 10.91 4.60 -6.71
C ASP A 27 10.65 5.75 -7.69
N ARG A 28 9.37 6.14 -7.86
CA ARG A 28 8.98 7.20 -8.81
C ARG A 28 8.98 8.60 -8.21
N PHE A 29 8.55 8.74 -6.97
CA PHE A 29 8.26 10.02 -6.33
C PHE A 29 9.16 10.31 -5.13
N GLY A 30 10.04 9.39 -4.78
CA GLY A 30 10.82 9.44 -3.55
C GLY A 30 10.04 8.97 -2.33
N VAL A 31 10.76 8.83 -1.22
CA VAL A 31 10.17 8.44 0.07
C VAL A 31 9.60 9.68 0.76
N HIS A 32 8.30 9.69 1.03
CA HIS A 32 7.59 10.81 1.61
C HIS A 32 6.60 10.35 2.69
N ASP A 33 6.27 11.25 3.60
CA ASP A 33 5.30 11.01 4.68
C ASP A 33 3.86 10.85 4.16
N SER A 34 3.57 11.33 2.95
CA SER A 34 2.24 11.25 2.35
C SER A 34 2.33 11.01 0.85
N ILE A 35 1.80 9.85 0.40
CA ILE A 35 1.68 9.48 -1.00
C ILE A 35 0.90 10.53 -1.78
N LEU A 36 -0.25 10.97 -1.24
CA LEU A 36 -1.13 11.91 -1.93
C LEU A 36 -0.48 13.27 -2.13
N ARG A 37 0.31 13.72 -1.13
CA ARG A 37 1.06 14.98 -1.22
C ARG A 37 2.22 14.85 -2.21
N ALA A 38 3.01 13.79 -2.09
CA ALA A 38 4.19 13.56 -2.94
C ALA A 38 3.84 13.50 -4.42
N THR A 39 2.73 12.85 -4.75
CA THR A 39 2.28 12.67 -6.13
C THR A 39 1.49 13.86 -6.68
N GLY A 40 1.00 14.77 -5.83
CA GLY A 40 0.06 15.83 -6.21
C GLY A 40 -1.28 15.31 -6.76
N ALA A 41 -1.61 14.03 -6.57
CA ALA A 41 -2.76 13.36 -7.19
C ALA A 41 -4.11 13.98 -6.83
N MET A 42 -4.17 14.72 -5.72
CA MET A 42 -5.40 15.40 -5.27
C MET A 42 -5.52 16.85 -5.76
N GLU A 43 -4.48 17.38 -6.41
CA GLU A 43 -4.51 18.74 -6.95
C GLU A 43 -5.48 18.86 -8.12
N ASP A 44 -6.17 20.01 -8.20
CA ASP A 44 -7.10 20.28 -9.30
C ASP A 44 -6.38 20.86 -10.54
N THR A 45 -5.35 20.13 -10.97
CA THR A 45 -4.53 20.42 -12.14
C THR A 45 -4.56 19.24 -13.12
N PRO A 46 -4.25 19.46 -14.41
CA PRO A 46 -4.09 18.35 -15.36
C PRO A 46 -3.05 17.32 -14.90
N GLN A 47 -1.94 17.78 -14.33
CA GLN A 47 -0.87 16.93 -13.79
C GLN A 47 -1.35 16.10 -12.61
N GLY A 48 -2.07 16.73 -11.66
CA GLY A 48 -2.66 16.02 -10.52
C GLY A 48 -3.68 14.96 -10.96
N TRP A 49 -4.46 15.25 -12.01
CA TRP A 49 -5.36 14.26 -12.59
C TRP A 49 -4.61 13.08 -13.21
N MET A 50 -3.53 13.34 -13.94
CA MET A 50 -2.69 12.27 -14.51
C MET A 50 -2.08 11.39 -13.41
N ALA A 51 -1.50 12.00 -12.39
CA ALA A 51 -0.95 11.29 -11.23
C ALA A 51 -2.02 10.44 -10.51
N CYS A 52 -3.23 10.96 -10.36
CA CYS A 52 -4.35 10.20 -9.79
C CYS A 52 -4.72 8.97 -10.64
N CYS A 53 -4.72 9.10 -11.97
CA CYS A 53 -4.96 7.99 -12.88
C CYS A 53 -3.85 6.93 -12.80
N GLU A 54 -2.58 7.34 -12.75
CA GLU A 54 -1.45 6.43 -12.59
C GLU A 54 -1.52 5.65 -11.27
N LEU A 55 -1.83 6.33 -10.17
CA LEU A 55 -2.06 5.67 -8.89
C LEU A 55 -3.23 4.68 -8.95
N ALA A 56 -4.36 5.06 -9.54
CA ALA A 56 -5.50 4.16 -9.67
C ALA A 56 -5.14 2.90 -10.47
N GLU A 57 -4.39 3.04 -11.58
CA GLU A 57 -3.93 1.90 -12.38
C GLU A 57 -3.00 0.99 -11.57
N LEU A 58 -2.04 1.56 -10.85
CA LEU A 58 -1.13 0.80 -10.00
C LEU A 58 -1.89 0.02 -8.93
N LEU A 59 -2.80 0.67 -8.20
CA LEU A 59 -3.61 0.05 -7.15
C LEU A 59 -4.51 -1.07 -7.69
N MET A 60 -5.04 -0.94 -8.91
CA MET A 60 -5.81 -2.00 -9.55
C MET A 60 -4.94 -3.18 -9.98
N GLN A 61 -3.74 -2.91 -10.51
CA GLN A 61 -2.79 -3.96 -10.87
C GLN A 61 -2.44 -4.80 -9.63
N GLN A 62 -2.19 -4.16 -8.51
CA GLN A 62 -1.89 -4.83 -7.24
C GLN A 62 -3.08 -5.65 -6.72
N ALA A 63 -4.29 -5.11 -6.80
CA ALA A 63 -5.49 -5.85 -6.46
C ALA A 63 -5.69 -7.09 -7.35
N ALA A 64 -5.38 -6.99 -8.64
CA ALA A 64 -5.44 -8.11 -9.58
C ALA A 64 -4.41 -9.19 -9.23
N LEU A 65 -3.16 -8.80 -8.93
CA LEU A 65 -2.10 -9.72 -8.51
C LEU A 65 -2.49 -10.45 -7.21
N TRP A 66 -2.98 -9.72 -6.22
CA TRP A 66 -3.46 -10.32 -4.97
C TRP A 66 -4.61 -11.30 -5.21
N ARG A 67 -5.63 -10.92 -6.01
CA ARG A 67 -6.75 -11.80 -6.36
C ARG A 67 -6.29 -13.07 -7.06
N LYS A 68 -5.38 -12.95 -8.03
CA LYS A 68 -4.78 -14.10 -8.73
C LYS A 68 -4.06 -15.04 -7.74
N ARG A 69 -3.31 -14.50 -6.80
CA ARG A 69 -2.64 -15.28 -5.75
C ARG A 69 -3.62 -16.02 -4.85
N GLN A 70 -4.82 -15.45 -4.61
CA GLN A 70 -5.91 -16.07 -3.86
C GLN A 70 -6.74 -17.06 -4.68
N GLY A 71 -6.41 -17.33 -5.94
CA GLY A 71 -7.14 -18.23 -6.80
C GLY A 71 -8.41 -17.66 -7.42
N TYR A 72 -8.64 -16.35 -7.34
CA TYR A 72 -9.77 -15.72 -8.03
C TYR A 72 -9.50 -15.60 -9.52
N ALA A 73 -10.51 -15.90 -10.33
CA ALA A 73 -10.43 -15.75 -11.78
C ALA A 73 -10.13 -14.29 -12.17
N ASP A 74 -9.22 -14.13 -13.14
CA ASP A 74 -8.96 -12.83 -13.77
C ASP A 74 -10.20 -12.37 -14.50
N ARG A 75 -10.71 -11.18 -14.16
CA ARG A 75 -11.70 -10.51 -14.99
C ARG A 75 -10.97 -9.90 -16.18
N LYS A 76 -11.34 -10.30 -17.39
CA LYS A 76 -10.81 -9.68 -18.63
C LYS A 76 -10.98 -8.16 -18.52
N ARG A 77 -9.88 -7.44 -18.53
CA ARG A 77 -9.87 -5.98 -18.62
C ARG A 77 -10.36 -5.59 -19.99
N THR A 78 -11.53 -5.00 -20.09
CA THR A 78 -11.88 -4.14 -21.21
C THR A 78 -11.20 -2.80 -20.97
N GLY A 79 -10.58 -2.27 -22.02
CA GLY A 79 -9.72 -1.09 -21.96
C GLY A 79 -10.27 0.04 -21.10
N TRP A 80 -9.37 0.66 -20.36
CA TRP A 80 -9.62 1.65 -19.34
C TRP A 80 -9.61 3.07 -19.91
N PRO A 81 -10.73 3.77 -20.04
CA PRO A 81 -10.73 5.20 -20.24
C PRO A 81 -11.04 5.95 -18.93
N LEU A 82 -10.08 5.96 -17.96
CA LEU A 82 -10.16 6.82 -16.78
C LEU A 82 -10.49 8.28 -17.12
N ARG A 83 -10.08 8.71 -18.31
CA ARG A 83 -10.25 10.09 -18.78
C ARG A 83 -11.70 10.55 -18.96
N SER A 84 -12.64 9.62 -19.08
CA SER A 84 -14.07 9.90 -19.22
C SER A 84 -14.86 9.82 -17.90
N GLN A 85 -14.17 9.41 -16.80
CA GLN A 85 -14.83 9.22 -15.52
C GLN A 85 -14.94 10.50 -14.71
N ASP A 86 -15.88 10.50 -13.77
CA ASP A 86 -15.96 11.51 -12.74
C ASP A 86 -14.69 11.53 -11.89
N ARG A 87 -13.94 12.64 -12.01
CA ARG A 87 -12.66 12.84 -11.30
C ARG A 87 -12.83 12.75 -9.79
N ALA A 88 -13.95 13.21 -9.23
CA ALA A 88 -14.22 13.17 -7.81
C ALA A 88 -14.35 11.73 -7.32
N THR A 89 -15.02 10.89 -8.07
CA THR A 89 -15.20 9.47 -7.76
C THR A 89 -13.86 8.72 -7.78
N VAL A 90 -13.03 8.92 -8.82
CA VAL A 90 -11.71 8.27 -8.91
C VAL A 90 -10.78 8.74 -7.79
N ARG A 91 -10.71 10.06 -7.51
CA ARG A 91 -9.91 10.60 -6.41
C ARG A 91 -10.36 10.04 -5.05
N THR A 92 -11.66 9.92 -4.83
CA THR A 92 -12.22 9.35 -3.60
C THR A 92 -11.81 7.88 -3.47
N ALA A 93 -11.92 7.09 -4.54
CA ALA A 93 -11.52 5.68 -4.54
C ALA A 93 -10.02 5.50 -4.25
N VAL A 94 -9.15 6.28 -4.89
CA VAL A 94 -7.70 6.26 -4.64
C VAL A 94 -7.39 6.62 -3.19
N ARG A 95 -7.97 7.71 -2.66
CA ARG A 95 -7.79 8.12 -1.27
C ARG A 95 -8.21 7.02 -0.29
N GLN A 96 -9.36 6.42 -0.50
CA GLN A 96 -9.86 5.34 0.34
C GLN A 96 -8.98 4.09 0.26
N ALA A 97 -8.49 3.74 -0.92
CA ALA A 97 -7.60 2.59 -1.10
C ALA A 97 -6.27 2.78 -0.37
N ILE A 98 -5.68 3.99 -0.43
CA ILE A 98 -4.47 4.34 0.31
C ILE A 98 -4.72 4.28 1.82
N ALA A 99 -5.77 4.95 2.31
CA ALA A 99 -6.12 4.91 3.72
C ALA A 99 -6.37 3.48 4.22
N ARG A 100 -7.01 2.66 3.40
CA ARG A 100 -7.26 1.25 3.74
C ARG A 100 -5.99 0.41 3.78
N GLY A 101 -5.03 0.69 2.92
CA GLY A 101 -3.73 0.02 2.90
C GLY A 101 -2.91 0.27 4.17
N PHE A 102 -3.04 1.46 4.77
CA PHE A 102 -2.39 1.82 6.03
C PHE A 102 -3.22 1.48 7.29
N TYR A 103 -4.45 0.99 7.11
CA TYR A 103 -5.29 0.64 8.26
C TYR A 103 -4.65 -0.47 9.08
N ARG A 104 -4.56 -0.26 10.40
CA ARG A 104 -4.07 -1.21 11.39
C ARG A 104 -5.23 -1.79 12.20
N ALA A 105 -5.21 -3.11 12.39
CA ALA A 105 -6.14 -3.82 13.26
C ALA A 105 -5.61 -3.90 14.70
N VAL A 106 -4.28 -3.88 14.87
CA VAL A 106 -3.63 -3.88 16.17
C VAL A 106 -3.37 -2.44 16.58
N PRO A 107 -3.97 -1.92 17.65
CA PRO A 107 -3.71 -0.59 18.14
C PRO A 107 -2.22 -0.44 18.50
N SER A 108 -1.55 0.56 17.95
CA SER A 108 -0.27 1.02 18.46
C SER A 108 -0.52 2.39 19.11
N GLY A 109 0.16 2.68 20.23
CA GLY A 109 -0.04 3.93 20.96
C GLY A 109 0.31 5.21 20.20
N GLU A 110 0.75 5.09 18.96
CA GLU A 110 1.03 6.19 18.04
C GLU A 110 -0.04 6.20 16.95
N ASP A 111 -0.84 7.25 16.94
CA ASP A 111 -1.96 7.41 16.02
C ASP A 111 -1.52 7.52 14.57
N ALA A 112 -2.13 6.72 13.83
CA ALA A 112 -2.22 6.45 12.45
C ALA A 112 -2.34 7.70 11.54
N GLY A 113 -1.22 8.14 11.02
CA GLY A 113 -1.16 8.78 9.72
C GLY A 113 -0.84 7.76 8.62
N GLU A 114 -0.59 8.20 7.41
CA GLU A 114 0.11 7.40 6.42
C GLU A 114 1.46 6.98 7.05
N ILE A 115 1.57 5.72 7.42
CA ILE A 115 2.75 5.24 8.14
C ILE A 115 3.84 5.06 7.11
N ASN A 116 4.88 5.84 7.24
CA ASN A 116 6.10 5.56 6.54
C ASN A 116 6.63 4.21 7.06
N LEU A 117 6.61 3.17 6.23
CA LEU A 117 7.19 1.85 6.56
C LEU A 117 8.66 1.95 6.98
N VAL A 118 9.27 3.07 6.67
CA VAL A 118 10.65 3.44 6.97
C VAL A 118 10.81 3.88 8.42
N LEU A 119 9.94 4.76 8.91
CA LEU A 119 10.01 5.25 10.29
C LEU A 119 9.71 4.17 11.32
N ALA A 120 8.85 3.21 10.96
CA ALA A 120 8.59 2.05 11.81
C ALA A 120 9.80 1.08 11.91
N ALA A 121 10.80 1.21 11.03
CA ALA A 121 11.93 0.29 10.98
C ALA A 121 13.22 0.85 11.60
N ARG A 122 13.46 2.16 11.65
CA ARG A 122 14.69 2.79 12.20
C ARG A 122 14.59 4.31 12.35
N GLU A 123 15.16 4.81 13.44
CA GLU A 123 15.54 6.21 13.69
C GLU A 123 16.79 6.67 12.87
N ASP A 124 17.16 5.99 11.80
CA ASP A 124 18.42 6.22 11.12
C ASP A 124 18.20 7.13 9.89
N GLU A 125 18.86 8.28 9.87
CA GLU A 125 18.82 9.35 8.84
C GLU A 125 19.15 8.90 7.39
N ARG A 126 19.39 7.60 7.16
CA ARG A 126 19.71 7.01 5.85
C ARG A 126 18.52 6.36 5.14
N ALA A 127 17.31 6.64 5.58
CA ALA A 127 16.09 6.00 5.11
C ALA A 127 15.54 6.53 3.76
N GLU A 128 16.33 7.26 2.98
CA GLU A 128 15.89 7.90 1.74
C GLU A 128 16.06 7.04 0.48
N ASP A 129 16.71 5.87 0.56
CA ASP A 129 16.90 4.97 -0.57
C ASP A 129 15.77 3.93 -0.66
N PRO A 130 14.87 4.03 -1.66
CA PRO A 130 13.75 3.11 -1.82
C PRO A 130 14.16 1.64 -1.96
N GLU A 131 15.28 1.37 -2.65
CA GLU A 131 15.76 0.01 -2.86
C GLU A 131 16.23 -0.62 -1.54
N ARG A 132 16.96 0.13 -0.72
CA ARG A 132 17.41 -0.33 0.60
C ARG A 132 16.22 -0.62 1.51
N LEU A 133 15.17 0.19 1.44
CA LEU A 133 13.95 -0.03 2.20
C LEU A 133 13.22 -1.30 1.77
N ARG A 134 13.12 -1.51 0.47
CA ARG A 134 12.54 -2.74 -0.10
C ARG A 134 13.31 -3.98 0.37
N ILE A 135 14.64 -3.94 0.31
CA ILE A 135 15.50 -5.04 0.77
C ILE A 135 15.31 -5.29 2.27
N SER A 136 15.31 -4.24 3.10
CA SER A 136 15.10 -4.35 4.54
C SER A 136 13.73 -4.94 4.88
N PHE A 137 12.66 -4.47 4.22
CA PHE A 137 11.32 -5.01 4.35
C PHE A 137 11.26 -6.50 4.01
N LEU A 138 11.83 -6.89 2.87
CA LEU A 138 11.85 -8.29 2.43
C LEU A 138 12.66 -9.18 3.38
N ALA A 139 13.77 -8.66 3.91
CA ALA A 139 14.58 -9.37 4.89
C ALA A 139 13.82 -9.65 6.19
N VAL A 140 13.09 -8.65 6.71
CA VAL A 140 12.21 -8.82 7.89
C VAL A 140 11.08 -9.82 7.60
N CYS A 141 10.42 -9.70 6.45
CA CYS A 141 9.37 -10.64 6.04
C CYS A 141 9.88 -12.08 5.95
N ALA A 142 11.04 -12.28 5.38
CA ALA A 142 11.65 -13.61 5.26
C ALA A 142 12.07 -14.17 6.64
N ALA A 143 12.76 -13.36 7.45
CA ALA A 143 13.35 -13.81 8.70
C ALA A 143 12.32 -14.00 9.83
N ARG A 144 11.34 -13.10 9.94
CA ARG A 144 10.37 -13.08 11.05
C ARG A 144 9.00 -13.64 10.69
N LEU A 145 8.53 -13.37 9.46
CA LEU A 145 7.20 -13.78 9.02
C LEU A 145 7.23 -15.05 8.16
N HIS A 146 8.41 -15.55 7.80
CA HIS A 146 8.61 -16.74 6.94
C HIS A 146 7.86 -16.62 5.59
N LEU A 147 7.78 -15.40 5.05
CA LEU A 147 7.10 -15.13 3.79
C LEU A 147 8.08 -15.12 2.62
N ALA A 148 7.66 -15.70 1.51
CA ALA A 148 8.37 -15.53 0.24
C ALA A 148 8.25 -14.07 -0.23
N PRO A 149 9.25 -13.53 -0.97
CA PRO A 149 9.24 -12.14 -1.44
C PRO A 149 7.96 -11.75 -2.20
N ALA A 150 7.45 -12.63 -3.05
CA ALA A 150 6.23 -12.38 -3.82
C ALA A 150 4.97 -12.26 -2.93
N ASP A 151 4.92 -12.99 -1.82
CA ASP A 151 3.80 -12.92 -0.88
C ASP A 151 3.95 -11.71 0.05
N ALA A 152 5.18 -11.39 0.47
CA ALA A 152 5.49 -10.21 1.27
C ALA A 152 5.07 -8.91 0.56
N LEU A 153 5.38 -8.77 -0.74
CA LEU A 153 5.01 -7.59 -1.53
C LEU A 153 3.49 -7.43 -1.72
N LEU A 154 2.69 -8.47 -1.48
CA LEU A 154 1.23 -8.42 -1.53
C LEU A 154 0.58 -8.10 -0.19
N LEU A 155 1.33 -8.01 0.91
CA LEU A 155 0.81 -7.46 2.17
C LEU A 155 0.45 -5.98 2.00
N THR A 156 -0.58 -5.54 2.71
CA THR A 156 -0.76 -4.10 2.90
C THR A 156 0.26 -3.58 3.93
N PRO A 157 0.66 -2.29 3.86
CA PRO A 157 1.53 -1.70 4.88
C PRO A 157 1.01 -1.89 6.30
N GLY A 158 -0.30 -1.70 6.51
CA GLY A 158 -0.94 -1.91 7.82
C GLY A 158 -0.82 -3.34 8.33
N GLU A 159 -1.05 -4.34 7.47
CA GLU A 159 -0.90 -5.75 7.85
C GLU A 159 0.52 -6.12 8.24
N TYR A 160 1.51 -5.63 7.47
CA TYR A 160 2.91 -5.83 7.82
C TYR A 160 3.24 -5.31 9.22
N LEU A 161 2.83 -4.08 9.52
CA LEU A 161 3.06 -3.46 10.82
C LEU A 161 2.33 -4.19 11.94
N ASP A 162 1.10 -4.64 11.71
CA ASP A 162 0.36 -5.45 12.70
C ASP A 162 1.09 -6.76 13.02
N MET A 163 1.57 -7.46 11.98
CA MET A 163 2.33 -8.70 12.17
C MET A 163 3.63 -8.46 12.93
N VAL A 164 4.39 -7.43 12.60
CA VAL A 164 5.64 -7.08 13.31
C VAL A 164 5.37 -6.70 14.75
N THR A 165 4.32 -5.91 15.02
CA THR A 165 3.93 -5.52 16.37
C THR A 165 3.56 -6.72 17.25
N LEU A 166 2.78 -7.66 16.71
CA LEU A 166 2.40 -8.87 17.44
C LEU A 166 3.59 -9.77 17.77
N LEU A 167 4.56 -9.86 16.87
CA LEU A 167 5.78 -10.63 17.12
C LEU A 167 6.71 -9.96 18.13
N SER A 168 6.80 -8.64 18.15
CA SER A 168 7.63 -7.88 19.11
C SER A 168 7.03 -7.87 20.51
N GLY A 169 5.70 -7.80 20.65
CA GLY A 169 5.01 -7.86 21.94
C GLY A 169 5.03 -9.24 22.61
N GLY A 170 5.32 -10.31 21.88
CA GLY A 170 5.51 -11.65 22.42
C GLY A 170 6.88 -11.88 23.08
N GLU A 171 7.88 -11.07 22.77
CA GLU A 171 9.24 -11.22 23.31
C GLU A 171 9.41 -10.56 24.71
N GLU A 172 8.52 -9.65 25.12
CA GLU A 172 8.58 -9.00 26.46
C GLU A 172 7.97 -9.83 27.58
N GLY A 173 7.31 -10.97 27.27
CA GLY A 173 6.60 -11.79 28.26
C GLY A 173 7.39 -12.93 28.93
N ASP A 174 8.60 -13.26 28.49
CA ASP A 174 9.29 -14.52 28.93
C ASP A 174 10.59 -14.31 29.72
N TYR A 175 10.86 -13.10 30.23
CA TYR A 175 11.99 -12.84 31.15
C TYR A 175 11.53 -12.46 32.56
N GLY A 176 10.65 -13.24 33.15
CA GLY A 176 10.17 -13.01 34.52
C GLY A 176 9.74 -14.28 35.24
N ASN A 177 10.69 -15.19 35.50
CA ASN A 177 10.62 -16.12 36.65
C ASN A 177 11.98 -16.74 36.93
#